data_e395acf1093d29f9c39c8b259cb4f955
#
_entry.id   e395acf1093d29f9c39c8b259cb4f955
#
_cell.length_a   1.000
_cell.length_b   1.000
_cell.length_c   1.000
_cell.angle_alpha   90.00
_cell.angle_beta   90.00
_cell.angle_gamma   90.00
#
_symmetry.space_group_name_H-M   'P 1'
#
loop_
_entity.id
_entity.type
_entity.pdbx_description
1 polymer ?
#
loop_
_entity_poly.entity_id
_entity_poly.type
_entity_poly.pdbx_seq_one_letter_code
_entity_poly.pdbx_strand_id
1 'polypeptide(L)'
;MNLLVRLLWLRLFGRFRSRCDLLEPIRTPFRVLPTDLDVLRHVNNGIYLSLLDVARMDLLMRAGLMGELRRRGWYPVVTAESIGFRRSLTLFQRFEVETRALGWDHRSFYIHQRFIRGDDTIASALVVGRFLRRGGGSVPTAEIGALTGHAESPPLPEWAVRLGADQERLRANALGG
;
A
#
# COMPACT_ATOMS: atom_id res chain seq x y z
N MET A 1 -13.60 10.11 8.51
CA MET A 1 -14.88 9.66 7.90
C MET A 1 -14.71 9.10 6.49
N ASN A 2 -13.90 9.70 5.63
CA ASN A 2 -13.73 9.24 4.24
C ASN A 2 -13.11 7.86 4.06
N LEU A 3 -12.15 7.47 4.89
CA LEU A 3 -11.47 6.18 4.76
C LEU A 3 -12.45 5.00 4.91
N LEU A 4 -13.32 5.05 5.92
CA LEU A 4 -14.32 3.99 6.16
C LEU A 4 -15.30 3.85 5.00
N VAL A 5 -15.78 4.96 4.44
CA VAL A 5 -16.68 4.96 3.29
C VAL A 5 -15.98 4.36 2.06
N ARG A 6 -14.71 4.71 1.81
CA ARG A 6 -13.92 4.17 0.70
C ARG A 6 -13.63 2.68 0.88
N LEU A 7 -13.30 2.25 2.08
CA LEU A 7 -13.11 0.83 2.40
C LEU A 7 -14.41 0.04 2.27
N LEU A 8 -15.55 0.61 2.70
CA LEU A 8 -16.85 -0.01 2.53
C LEU A 8 -17.21 -0.15 1.04
N TRP A 9 -16.99 0.92 0.26
CA TRP A 9 -17.19 0.91 -1.19
C TRP A 9 -16.30 -0.14 -1.86
N LEU A 10 -15.02 -0.18 -1.50
CA LEU A 10 -14.08 -1.18 -1.99
C LEU A 10 -14.55 -2.61 -1.63
N ARG A 11 -15.05 -2.83 -0.42
CA ARG A 11 -15.56 -4.13 0.04
C ARG A 11 -16.82 -4.57 -0.72
N LEU A 12 -17.71 -3.63 -1.03
CA LEU A 12 -18.96 -3.92 -1.76
C LEU A 12 -18.71 -4.19 -3.25
N PHE A 13 -17.86 -3.39 -3.87
CA PHE A 13 -17.63 -3.43 -5.31
C PHE A 13 -16.33 -4.13 -5.71
N GLY A 14 -15.36 -4.25 -4.81
CA GLY A 14 -14.06 -4.90 -5.07
C GLY A 14 -14.21 -6.38 -5.44
N ARG A 15 -15.27 -7.06 -4.96
CA ARG A 15 -15.56 -8.46 -5.31
C ARG A 15 -15.89 -8.66 -6.80
N PHE A 16 -16.30 -7.60 -7.51
CA PHE A 16 -16.59 -7.64 -8.94
C PHE A 16 -15.36 -7.30 -9.80
N ARG A 17 -14.23 -6.94 -9.17
CA ARG A 17 -13.00 -6.65 -9.88
C ARG A 17 -12.24 -7.95 -10.18
N SER A 18 -11.54 -7.98 -11.31
CA SER A 18 -10.74 -9.13 -11.72
C SER A 18 -9.69 -9.49 -10.67
N ARG A 19 -9.42 -10.78 -10.51
CA ARG A 19 -8.25 -11.25 -9.77
C ARG A 19 -6.98 -10.74 -10.43
N CYS A 20 -5.93 -10.62 -9.64
CA CYS A 20 -4.62 -10.24 -10.14
C CYS A 20 -3.54 -11.09 -9.47
N ASP A 21 -2.38 -11.13 -10.09
CA ASP A 21 -1.16 -11.58 -9.45
C ASP A 21 -0.68 -10.54 -8.43
N LEU A 22 -0.04 -10.97 -7.33
CA LEU A 22 0.49 -10.07 -6.31
C LEU A 22 1.56 -9.11 -6.87
N LEU A 23 2.34 -9.59 -7.82
CA LEU A 23 3.47 -8.86 -8.42
C LEU A 23 3.05 -7.99 -9.61
N GLU A 24 1.85 -8.19 -10.14
CA GLU A 24 1.33 -7.34 -11.21
C GLU A 24 0.83 -6.00 -10.69
N PRO A 25 1.10 -4.90 -11.40
CA PRO A 25 0.58 -3.59 -11.02
C PRO A 25 -0.94 -3.55 -11.19
N ILE A 26 -1.63 -3.08 -10.19
CA ILE A 26 -3.07 -2.81 -10.27
C ILE A 26 -3.35 -1.32 -10.13
N ARG A 27 -4.46 -0.86 -10.68
CA ARG A 27 -4.93 0.51 -10.53
C ARG A 27 -6.24 0.56 -9.78
N THR A 28 -6.28 1.34 -8.72
CA THR A 28 -7.47 1.60 -7.92
C THR A 28 -7.95 3.02 -8.20
N PRO A 29 -9.17 3.20 -8.78
CA PRO A 29 -9.67 4.52 -9.14
C PRO A 29 -10.20 5.26 -7.92
N PHE A 30 -9.95 6.57 -7.90
CA PHE A 30 -10.41 7.49 -6.88
C PHE A 30 -10.93 8.81 -7.48
N ARG A 31 -11.64 9.55 -6.64
CA ARG A 31 -12.03 10.93 -6.90
C ARG A 31 -11.78 11.76 -5.65
N VAL A 32 -11.26 12.98 -5.83
CA VAL A 32 -11.07 13.93 -4.74
C VAL A 32 -12.43 14.41 -4.24
N LEU A 33 -12.64 14.29 -2.93
CA LEU A 33 -13.87 14.73 -2.24
C LEU A 33 -13.61 16.03 -1.48
N PRO A 34 -14.64 16.83 -1.16
CA PRO A 34 -14.47 18.07 -0.38
C PRO A 34 -13.74 17.86 0.94
N THR A 35 -13.96 16.71 1.58
CA THR A 35 -13.36 16.32 2.85
C THR A 35 -11.90 15.86 2.75
N ASP A 36 -11.35 15.75 1.55
CA ASP A 36 -9.94 15.44 1.32
C ASP A 36 -9.05 16.68 1.30
N LEU A 37 -9.67 17.86 1.20
CA LEU A 37 -8.96 19.11 0.98
C LEU A 37 -8.48 19.76 2.29
N ASP A 38 -7.35 20.41 2.21
CA ASP A 38 -6.85 21.33 3.21
C ASP A 38 -7.32 22.79 2.96
N VAL A 39 -6.82 23.70 3.77
CA VAL A 39 -7.14 25.15 3.67
C VAL A 39 -6.67 25.78 2.34
N LEU A 40 -5.71 25.16 1.67
CA LEU A 40 -5.19 25.60 0.37
C LEU A 40 -5.99 25.00 -0.81
N ARG A 41 -7.08 24.28 -0.53
CA ARG A 41 -7.93 23.57 -1.50
C ARG A 41 -7.18 22.49 -2.32
N HIS A 42 -6.09 21.97 -1.77
CA HIS A 42 -5.39 20.80 -2.28
C HIS A 42 -5.66 19.59 -1.39
N VAL A 43 -5.47 18.40 -1.92
CA VAL A 43 -5.57 17.18 -1.11
C VAL A 43 -4.55 17.24 0.02
N ASN A 44 -5.01 17.11 1.26
CA ASN A 44 -4.16 17.09 2.44
C ASN A 44 -3.16 15.91 2.38
N ASN A 45 -1.91 16.14 2.77
CA ASN A 45 -0.85 15.13 2.71
C ASN A 45 -1.19 13.84 3.47
N GLY A 46 -1.86 13.94 4.62
CA GLY A 46 -2.31 12.76 5.37
C GLY A 46 -3.37 11.93 4.65
N ILE A 47 -4.15 12.56 3.77
CA ILE A 47 -5.14 11.84 2.95
C ILE A 47 -4.45 10.97 1.90
N TYR A 48 -3.32 11.39 1.33
CA TYR A 48 -2.55 10.53 0.43
C TYR A 48 -2.18 9.21 1.09
N LEU A 49 -1.67 9.22 2.33
CA LEU A 49 -1.31 8.00 3.06
C LEU A 49 -2.55 7.10 3.26
N SER A 50 -3.70 7.69 3.63
CA SER A 50 -4.96 6.94 3.77
C SER A 50 -5.42 6.31 2.45
N LEU A 51 -5.21 6.98 1.31
CA LEU A 51 -5.55 6.45 -0.01
C LEU A 51 -4.61 5.30 -0.42
N LEU A 52 -3.33 5.37 -0.02
CA LEU A 52 -2.39 4.26 -0.20
C LEU A 52 -2.87 3.01 0.55
N ASP A 53 -3.39 3.15 1.78
CA ASP A 53 -3.96 2.02 2.54
C ASP A 53 -5.12 1.37 1.79
N VAL A 54 -6.07 2.16 1.28
CA VAL A 54 -7.22 1.64 0.52
C VAL A 54 -6.75 0.89 -0.73
N ALA A 55 -5.78 1.43 -1.46
CA ALA A 55 -5.25 0.79 -2.66
C ALA A 55 -4.47 -0.51 -2.36
N ARG A 56 -3.74 -0.57 -1.23
CA ARG A 56 -3.10 -1.82 -0.76
C ARG A 56 -4.14 -2.88 -0.38
N MET A 57 -5.23 -2.47 0.26
CA MET A 57 -6.34 -3.40 0.56
C MET A 57 -6.98 -3.96 -0.71
N ASP A 58 -7.11 -3.14 -1.77
CA ASP A 58 -7.58 -3.60 -3.08
C ASP A 58 -6.66 -4.68 -3.67
N LEU A 59 -5.33 -4.45 -3.61
CA LEU A 59 -4.35 -5.46 -4.05
C LEU A 59 -4.51 -6.77 -3.29
N LEU A 60 -4.55 -6.73 -1.95
CA LEU A 60 -4.68 -7.93 -1.13
C LEU A 60 -6.00 -8.69 -1.39
N MET A 61 -7.10 -7.97 -1.63
CA MET A 61 -8.38 -8.59 -1.98
C MET A 61 -8.33 -9.24 -3.36
N ARG A 62 -7.79 -8.55 -4.36
CA ARG A 62 -7.72 -9.06 -5.74
C ARG A 62 -6.71 -10.20 -5.88
N ALA A 63 -5.62 -10.18 -5.11
CA ALA A 63 -4.67 -11.29 -5.02
C ALA A 63 -5.21 -12.50 -4.22
N GLY A 64 -6.44 -12.42 -3.67
CA GLY A 64 -7.06 -13.51 -2.93
C GLY A 64 -6.54 -13.71 -1.51
N LEU A 65 -5.62 -12.85 -1.04
CA LEU A 65 -4.96 -12.99 0.27
C LEU A 65 -5.88 -12.72 1.46
N MET A 66 -6.88 -11.83 1.32
CA MET A 66 -7.69 -11.40 2.47
C MET A 66 -8.41 -12.53 3.20
N GLY A 67 -8.92 -13.53 2.47
CA GLY A 67 -9.57 -14.69 3.05
C GLY A 67 -8.60 -15.56 3.84
N GLU A 68 -7.44 -15.84 3.25
CA GLU A 68 -6.37 -16.62 3.86
C GLU A 68 -5.81 -15.95 5.12
N LEU A 69 -5.53 -14.67 5.05
CA LEU A 69 -5.03 -13.89 6.18
C LEU A 69 -6.02 -13.93 7.35
N ARG A 70 -7.32 -13.73 7.08
CA ARG A 70 -8.37 -13.80 8.12
C ARG A 70 -8.44 -15.19 8.76
N ARG A 71 -8.44 -16.25 7.95
CA ARG A 71 -8.52 -17.63 8.42
C ARG A 71 -7.35 -18.01 9.33
N ARG A 72 -6.16 -17.51 9.02
CA ARG A 72 -4.92 -17.74 9.78
C ARG A 72 -4.73 -16.79 10.95
N GLY A 73 -5.60 -15.78 11.12
CA GLY A 73 -5.44 -14.74 12.13
C GLY A 73 -4.25 -13.82 11.87
N TRP A 74 -3.88 -13.65 10.60
CA TRP A 74 -2.78 -12.78 10.16
C TRP A 74 -3.32 -11.44 9.68
N TYR A 75 -2.53 -10.39 9.85
CA TYR A 75 -2.89 -9.04 9.40
C TYR A 75 -1.67 -8.26 8.97
N PRO A 76 -1.81 -7.42 7.92
CA PRO A 76 -0.73 -6.56 7.46
C PRO A 76 -0.56 -5.36 8.39
N VAL A 77 0.69 -4.94 8.57
CA VAL A 77 1.06 -3.70 9.23
C VAL A 77 2.09 -2.95 8.39
N VAL A 78 1.96 -1.64 8.33
CA VAL A 78 2.97 -0.77 7.74
C VAL A 78 4.04 -0.51 8.79
N THR A 79 5.30 -0.66 8.42
CA THR A 79 6.44 -0.37 9.29
C THR A 79 7.14 0.92 8.91
N ALA A 80 7.06 1.30 7.64
CA ALA A 80 7.59 2.55 7.14
C ALA A 80 6.91 2.96 5.84
N GLU A 81 6.74 4.27 5.64
CA GLU A 81 6.25 4.88 4.41
C GLU A 81 7.11 6.09 4.06
N SER A 82 7.42 6.22 2.77
CA SER A 82 8.05 7.41 2.22
C SER A 82 7.28 7.84 0.98
N ILE A 83 6.87 9.10 0.91
CA ILE A 83 6.12 9.66 -0.21
C ILE A 83 6.78 10.94 -0.72
N GLY A 84 6.95 11.02 -2.02
CA GLY A 84 7.39 12.22 -2.72
C GLY A 84 6.23 12.81 -3.53
N PHE A 85 5.95 14.09 -3.32
CA PHE A 85 4.90 14.83 -4.03
C PHE A 85 5.51 15.61 -5.20
N ARG A 86 4.88 15.52 -6.37
CA ARG A 86 5.29 16.25 -7.56
C ARG A 86 4.28 17.31 -7.97
N ARG A 87 2.99 17.02 -7.82
CA ARG A 87 1.87 17.92 -8.15
C ARG A 87 0.75 17.74 -7.12
N SER A 88 -0.10 18.74 -7.00
CA SER A 88 -1.29 18.68 -6.13
C SER A 88 -2.49 18.14 -6.88
N LEU A 89 -3.35 17.44 -6.15
CA LEU A 89 -4.70 17.09 -6.58
C LEU A 89 -5.70 18.09 -6.00
N THR A 90 -6.70 18.46 -6.81
CA THR A 90 -7.74 19.42 -6.45
C THR A 90 -9.13 18.81 -6.54
N LEU A 91 -10.14 19.54 -6.05
CA LEU A 91 -11.52 19.08 -5.90
C LEU A 91 -12.06 18.40 -7.16
N PHE A 92 -12.73 17.28 -6.96
CA PHE A 92 -13.40 16.45 -7.97
C PHE A 92 -12.51 15.83 -9.05
N GLN A 93 -11.22 16.05 -9.02
CA GLN A 93 -10.31 15.38 -9.95
C GLN A 93 -10.40 13.86 -9.78
N ARG A 94 -10.43 13.15 -10.91
CA ARG A 94 -10.30 11.70 -10.97
C ARG A 94 -8.83 11.34 -11.11
N PHE A 95 -8.41 10.32 -10.41
CA PHE A 95 -7.06 9.79 -10.44
C PHE A 95 -7.08 8.31 -10.09
N GLU A 96 -5.98 7.65 -10.27
CA GLU A 96 -5.79 6.25 -9.89
C GLU A 96 -4.57 6.12 -8.98
N VAL A 97 -4.62 5.17 -8.07
CA VAL A 97 -3.43 4.72 -7.35
C VAL A 97 -3.01 3.38 -7.96
N GLU A 98 -1.87 3.41 -8.64
CA GLU A 98 -1.22 2.20 -9.11
C GLU A 98 -0.43 1.60 -7.95
N THR A 99 -0.69 0.34 -7.64
CA THR A 99 -0.06 -0.40 -6.55
C THR A 99 0.63 -1.64 -7.13
N ARG A 100 1.92 -1.81 -6.81
CA ARG A 100 2.72 -2.96 -7.21
C ARG A 100 3.56 -3.44 -6.04
N ALA A 101 3.48 -4.73 -5.70
CA ALA A 101 4.48 -5.36 -4.85
C ALA A 101 5.77 -5.51 -5.66
N LEU A 102 6.86 -4.95 -5.16
CA LEU A 102 8.18 -5.06 -5.77
C LEU A 102 8.83 -6.40 -5.44
N GLY A 103 8.49 -6.97 -4.30
CA GLY A 103 9.05 -8.18 -3.73
C GLY A 103 9.15 -8.08 -2.21
N TRP A 104 9.93 -8.95 -1.63
CA TRP A 104 10.12 -9.03 -0.18
C TRP A 104 11.53 -9.53 0.16
N ASP A 105 11.97 -9.19 1.37
CA ASP A 105 13.10 -9.83 2.04
C ASP A 105 12.58 -10.84 3.09
N HIS A 106 13.44 -11.31 3.97
CA HIS A 106 13.08 -12.26 5.03
C HIS A 106 12.06 -11.74 6.05
N ARG A 107 11.81 -10.41 6.11
CA ARG A 107 10.99 -9.75 7.14
C ARG A 107 9.89 -8.86 6.59
N SER A 108 10.07 -8.27 5.42
CA SER A 108 9.26 -7.15 4.94
C SER A 108 8.90 -7.27 3.47
N PHE A 109 7.71 -6.82 3.12
CA PHE A 109 7.27 -6.58 1.75
C PHE A 109 7.53 -5.14 1.36
N TYR A 110 7.97 -4.93 0.13
CA TYR A 110 8.21 -3.62 -0.47
C TYR A 110 7.16 -3.36 -1.52
N ILE A 111 6.39 -2.29 -1.35
CA ILE A 111 5.27 -1.94 -2.21
C ILE A 111 5.51 -0.55 -2.78
N HIS A 112 5.52 -0.44 -4.09
CA HIS A 112 5.57 0.85 -4.78
C HIS A 112 4.17 1.28 -5.16
N GLN A 113 3.82 2.52 -4.85
CA GLN A 113 2.52 3.09 -5.15
C GLN A 113 2.69 4.44 -5.84
N ARG A 114 1.91 4.70 -6.90
CA ARG A 114 1.93 5.96 -7.64
C ARG A 114 0.52 6.52 -7.78
N PHE A 115 0.36 7.79 -7.51
CA PHE A 115 -0.85 8.53 -7.85
C PHE A 115 -0.73 9.00 -9.30
N ILE A 116 -1.66 8.59 -10.15
CA ILE A 116 -1.63 8.83 -11.59
C ILE A 116 -2.90 9.58 -12.01
N ARG A 117 -2.75 10.64 -12.78
CA ARG A 117 -3.85 11.38 -13.40
C ARG A 117 -3.54 11.60 -14.87
N GLY A 118 -4.25 10.90 -15.75
CA GLY A 118 -3.85 10.82 -17.16
C GLY A 118 -2.46 10.22 -17.27
N ASP A 119 -1.55 10.95 -17.93
CA ASP A 119 -0.16 10.54 -18.11
C ASP A 119 0.78 11.07 -17.00
N ASP A 120 0.23 11.88 -16.08
CA ASP A 120 1.02 12.51 -15.02
C ASP A 120 1.12 11.63 -13.77
N THR A 121 2.34 11.42 -13.26
CA THR A 121 2.56 10.96 -11.90
C THR A 121 2.48 12.16 -10.94
N ILE A 122 1.51 12.13 -10.05
CA ILE A 122 1.21 13.18 -9.06
C ILE A 122 2.08 13.02 -7.82
N ALA A 123 2.18 11.80 -7.32
CA ALA A 123 3.01 11.43 -6.18
C ALA A 123 3.47 9.98 -6.33
N SER A 124 4.58 9.64 -5.67
CA SER A 124 5.12 8.28 -5.64
C SER A 124 5.54 7.92 -4.22
N ALA A 125 5.25 6.72 -3.80
CA ALA A 125 5.53 6.24 -2.45
C ALA A 125 6.17 4.85 -2.47
N LEU A 126 7.10 4.63 -1.53
CA LEU A 126 7.53 3.31 -1.11
C LEU A 126 6.93 3.00 0.25
N VAL A 127 6.30 1.86 0.35
CA VAL A 127 5.72 1.34 1.59
C VAL A 127 6.43 0.05 1.95
N VAL A 128 6.88 -0.04 3.19
CA VAL A 128 7.46 -1.25 3.77
C VAL A 128 6.47 -1.81 4.78
N GLY A 129 6.08 -3.06 4.62
CA GLY A 129 5.08 -3.69 5.46
C GLY A 129 5.46 -5.09 5.90
N ARG A 130 4.79 -5.58 6.93
CA ARG A 130 4.93 -6.94 7.47
C ARG A 130 3.58 -7.54 7.72
N PHE A 131 3.58 -8.84 7.91
CA PHE A 131 2.38 -9.54 8.40
C PHE A 131 2.64 -10.04 9.82
N LEU A 132 1.67 -9.81 10.70
CA LEU A 132 1.72 -10.23 12.10
C LEU A 132 0.62 -11.25 12.38
N ARG A 133 0.83 -12.07 13.41
CA ARG A 133 -0.15 -13.02 13.94
C ARG A 133 -0.91 -12.38 15.11
N ARG A 134 -2.20 -12.61 15.23
CA ARG A 134 -3.00 -12.11 16.37
C ARG A 134 -2.50 -12.61 17.73
N GLY A 135 -1.91 -13.80 17.77
CA GLY A 135 -1.27 -14.37 18.96
C GLY A 135 0.15 -13.87 19.23
N GLY A 136 0.64 -12.89 18.44
CA GLY A 136 1.99 -12.36 18.53
C GLY A 136 2.96 -12.96 17.50
N GLY A 137 4.03 -12.21 17.23
CA GLY A 137 5.08 -12.59 16.28
C GLY A 137 4.79 -12.22 14.82
N SER A 138 5.86 -12.20 14.03
CA SER A 138 5.80 -11.95 12.59
C SER A 138 5.51 -13.24 11.81
N VAL A 139 4.86 -13.08 10.67
CA VAL A 139 4.72 -14.14 9.67
C VAL A 139 5.92 -14.03 8.72
N PRO A 140 6.66 -15.12 8.46
CA PRO A 140 7.70 -15.13 7.44
C PRO A 140 7.13 -14.72 6.07
N THR A 141 7.85 -13.87 5.36
CA THR A 141 7.40 -13.36 4.05
C THR A 141 7.21 -14.47 3.02
N ALA A 142 8.04 -15.52 3.09
CA ALA A 142 7.92 -16.70 2.23
C ALA A 142 6.55 -17.42 2.38
N GLU A 143 5.98 -17.45 3.61
CA GLU A 143 4.65 -18.05 3.82
C GLU A 143 3.56 -17.25 3.09
N ILE A 144 3.69 -15.92 3.03
CA ILE A 144 2.75 -15.06 2.29
C ILE A 144 2.95 -15.23 0.78
N GLY A 145 4.21 -15.24 0.32
CA GLY A 145 4.54 -15.47 -1.09
C GLY A 145 3.95 -16.79 -1.60
N ALA A 146 4.13 -17.87 -0.85
CA ALA A 146 3.57 -19.18 -1.18
C ALA A 146 2.03 -19.17 -1.31
N LEU A 147 1.31 -18.35 -0.54
CA LEU A 147 -0.15 -18.20 -0.65
C LEU A 147 -0.59 -17.58 -1.98
N THR A 148 0.28 -16.86 -2.65
CA THR A 148 0.03 -16.23 -3.95
C THR A 148 0.68 -16.97 -5.12
N GLY A 149 1.27 -18.15 -4.86
CA GLY A 149 1.95 -18.94 -5.89
C GLY A 149 3.41 -18.54 -6.15
N HIS A 150 3.97 -17.62 -5.34
CA HIS A 150 5.36 -17.17 -5.47
C HIS A 150 6.21 -17.74 -4.35
N ALA A 151 7.01 -18.77 -4.67
CA ALA A 151 7.93 -19.38 -3.70
C ALA A 151 9.09 -18.44 -3.33
N GLU A 152 9.52 -17.62 -4.26
CA GLU A 152 10.65 -16.71 -4.12
C GLU A 152 10.28 -15.28 -4.47
N SER A 153 10.96 -14.33 -3.83
CA SER A 153 10.81 -12.91 -4.15
C SER A 153 11.54 -12.57 -5.45
N PRO A 154 10.96 -11.72 -6.30
CA PRO A 154 11.75 -11.05 -7.32
C PRO A 154 12.92 -10.27 -6.69
N PRO A 155 14.01 -10.03 -7.44
CA PRO A 155 15.09 -9.18 -6.97
C PRO A 155 14.55 -7.77 -6.69
N LEU A 156 14.79 -7.29 -5.47
CA LEU A 156 14.36 -5.96 -5.06
C LEU A 156 15.21 -4.88 -5.75
N PRO A 157 14.60 -3.81 -6.26
CA PRO A 157 15.35 -2.67 -6.78
C PRO A 157 16.23 -2.06 -5.69
N GLU A 158 17.46 -1.72 -6.03
CA GLU A 158 18.45 -1.18 -5.10
C GLU A 158 17.96 0.08 -4.36
N TRP A 159 17.25 0.98 -5.07
CA TRP A 159 16.69 2.18 -4.47
C TRP A 159 15.63 1.87 -3.39
N ALA A 160 14.85 0.80 -3.56
CA ALA A 160 13.85 0.39 -2.57
C ALA A 160 14.49 -0.19 -1.33
N VAL A 161 15.53 -0.99 -1.50
CA VAL A 161 16.32 -1.56 -0.38
C VAL A 161 17.01 -0.45 0.40
N ARG A 162 17.65 0.51 -0.27
CA ARG A 162 18.30 1.67 0.38
C ARG A 162 17.30 2.49 1.17
N LEU A 163 16.18 2.87 0.56
CA LEU A 163 15.17 3.68 1.24
C LEU A 163 14.55 2.94 2.43
N GLY A 164 14.30 1.64 2.31
CA GLY A 164 13.84 0.80 3.42
C GLY A 164 14.84 0.76 4.58
N ALA A 165 16.13 0.61 4.29
CA ALA A 165 17.19 0.62 5.30
C ALA A 165 17.32 1.97 6.01
N ASP A 166 17.18 3.08 5.29
CA ASP A 166 17.22 4.42 5.88
C ASP A 166 16.03 4.67 6.81
N GLN A 167 14.86 4.16 6.45
CA GLN A 167 13.68 4.22 7.33
C GLN A 167 13.86 3.36 8.59
N GLU A 168 14.50 2.20 8.50
CA GLU A 168 14.83 1.38 9.68
C GLU A 168 15.84 2.09 10.59
N ARG A 169 16.87 2.74 10.04
CA ARG A 169 17.83 3.56 10.80
C ARG A 169 17.16 4.71 11.53
N LEU A 170 16.26 5.44 10.85
CA LEU A 170 15.48 6.52 11.48
C LEU A 170 14.69 6.00 12.68
N ARG A 171 14.05 4.85 12.55
CA ARG A 171 13.32 4.20 13.64
C ARG A 171 14.21 3.76 14.78
N ALA A 172 15.38 3.17 14.49
CA ALA A 172 16.32 2.74 15.50
C ALA A 172 16.85 3.92 16.33
N ASN A 173 17.18 5.04 15.66
CA ASN A 173 17.65 6.26 16.32
C ASN A 173 16.57 6.89 17.23
N ALA A 174 15.31 6.77 16.89
CA ALA A 174 14.20 7.27 17.69
C ALA A 174 13.94 6.45 18.98
N LEU A 175 14.47 5.22 19.06
CA LEU A 175 14.31 4.32 20.21
C LEU A 175 15.56 4.29 21.12
N GLY A 176 16.64 4.92 20.71
CA GLY A 176 17.93 4.94 21.42
C GLY A 176 18.26 6.25 22.12
N GLY A 177 17.29 7.16 22.29
CA GLY A 177 17.41 8.42 23.01
C GLY A 177 16.75 8.40 24.39
#